data_28cc61319733b0c626eba0e97205569b
#
_entry.id   28cc61319733b0c626eba0e97205569b
#
_cell.length_a   1.000
_cell.length_b   1.000
_cell.length_c   1.000
_cell.angle_alpha   90.00
_cell.angle_beta   90.00
_cell.angle_gamma   90.00
#
_symmetry.space_group_name_H-M   'P 1'
#
loop_
_entity.id
_entity.type
_entity.pdbx_description
1 polymer ?
#
loop_
_entity_poly.entity_id
_entity_poly.type
_entity_poly.pdbx_seq_one_letter_code
_entity_poly.pdbx_strand_id
1 'polypeptide(L)'
;MSDTHNKRVVRIGLDDTDHTEYACTTEHFDRLMRSLSEKLPSFDIIERRLVRLWPFAPERTRGNAALGAICTVETDSFSLFENLIQDFFNELRQEIESDYPTDGTLPNPCLVYTTDEFPSEWYWSSVRQLVTPSSRINDLTQFPDTTVLFSKGKSGIVGATAAISWQSKDSSTWELISWRNSQQIGSERGIPAAIIQSLSVKFPSTFANRDPSTGRSLIAPRTNCPVLYGIRGDVADELVSAHEWLQGHDSVEAADSFALHRTNQVSDDHVVGYYESVVLNPPSEKQGGHASVSVLTDNQHSTIVAFAESGHVNKLLRSLKPGDLIQWVGLHSTDGDYHLERLKLVNGVPRLATRPICCGKSMRSAGNEQPLRCLVCGETHEKAWLITPNPDKNTQFNGWVEPSPSNRRHLAKPLHRGFPTPPKNQ
;
A
#
# COMPACT_ATOMS: atom_id res chain seq x y z
N MET A 1 -8.00 43.20 11.10
CA MET A 1 -8.23 42.63 9.76
C MET A 1 -6.85 42.36 9.22
N SER A 2 -6.36 41.13 9.37
CA SER A 2 -5.01 40.77 8.97
C SER A 2 -4.96 40.57 7.46
N ASP A 3 -3.94 41.16 6.86
CA ASP A 3 -3.61 41.12 5.43
C ASP A 3 -3.50 39.67 4.87
N THR A 4 -4.62 39.11 4.51
CA THR A 4 -4.64 37.78 3.80
C THR A 4 -4.36 37.93 2.30
N HIS A 5 -4.04 39.14 1.80
CA HIS A 5 -3.94 39.42 0.37
C HIS A 5 -2.54 39.28 -0.23
N ASN A 6 -1.52 38.93 0.58
CA ASN A 6 -0.13 38.85 0.06
C ASN A 6 0.52 37.47 0.12
N LYS A 7 -0.23 36.39 0.42
CA LYS A 7 0.32 35.01 0.45
C LYS A 7 -0.01 34.25 -0.82
N ARG A 8 1.00 33.58 -1.40
CA ARG A 8 0.85 32.63 -2.51
C ARG A 8 0.75 31.21 -1.97
N VAL A 9 -0.15 30.42 -2.53
CA VAL A 9 -0.19 28.98 -2.28
C VAL A 9 0.84 28.31 -3.18
N VAL A 10 1.73 27.54 -2.57
CA VAL A 10 2.77 26.79 -3.25
C VAL A 10 2.57 25.29 -2.96
N ARG A 11 2.71 24.47 -3.97
CA ARG A 11 2.68 23.02 -3.88
C ARG A 11 4.07 22.48 -4.16
N ILE A 12 4.56 21.62 -3.28
CA ILE A 12 5.90 21.04 -3.35
C ILE A 12 5.77 19.53 -3.44
N GLY A 13 6.56 18.89 -4.31
CA GLY A 13 6.65 17.44 -4.43
C GLY A 13 8.09 16.97 -4.47
N LEU A 14 8.41 15.87 -3.79
CA LEU A 14 9.73 15.25 -3.77
C LEU A 14 9.59 13.73 -3.92
N ASP A 15 10.37 13.16 -4.82
CA ASP A 15 10.42 11.70 -4.98
C ASP A 15 11.81 11.23 -5.43
N ASP A 16 12.02 9.91 -5.37
CA ASP A 16 13.21 9.20 -5.82
C ASP A 16 14.51 9.60 -5.09
N THR A 17 14.41 9.80 -3.78
CA THR A 17 15.57 10.05 -2.91
C THR A 17 15.91 8.89 -1.98
N ASP A 18 15.17 7.78 -2.08
CA ASP A 18 15.36 6.60 -1.24
C ASP A 18 16.63 5.84 -1.59
N HIS A 19 17.39 5.45 -0.56
CA HIS A 19 18.42 4.42 -0.64
C HIS A 19 18.02 3.25 0.26
N THR A 20 18.43 2.02 -0.12
CA THR A 20 18.02 0.81 0.62
C THR A 20 18.47 0.81 2.08
N GLU A 21 19.60 1.43 2.39
CA GLU A 21 20.23 1.39 3.72
C GLU A 21 20.41 2.77 4.37
N TYR A 22 20.60 3.84 3.61
CA TYR A 22 21.09 5.11 4.14
C TYR A 22 20.06 6.23 4.13
N ALA A 23 19.06 6.20 3.26
CA ALA A 23 18.18 7.34 3.04
C ALA A 23 16.71 6.98 2.90
N CYS A 24 15.87 7.97 3.13
CA CYS A 24 14.42 7.84 2.93
C CYS A 24 13.84 9.17 2.44
N THR A 25 13.04 9.12 1.38
CA THR A 25 12.36 10.32 0.84
C THR A 25 11.56 11.05 1.90
N THR A 26 11.00 10.33 2.88
CA THR A 26 10.24 10.95 3.98
C THR A 26 11.12 11.81 4.88
N GLU A 27 12.35 11.38 5.16
CA GLU A 27 13.32 12.12 5.98
C GLU A 27 13.83 13.35 5.23
N HIS A 28 14.24 13.21 3.96
CA HIS A 28 14.70 14.33 3.15
C HIS A 28 13.60 15.39 2.99
N PHE A 29 12.36 14.96 2.81
CA PHE A 29 11.24 15.89 2.72
C PHE A 29 10.98 16.63 4.05
N ASP A 30 11.15 15.95 5.19
CA ASP A 30 11.04 16.60 6.50
C ASP A 30 12.15 17.63 6.72
N ARG A 31 13.40 17.30 6.35
CA ARG A 31 14.53 18.24 6.38
C ARG A 31 14.24 19.49 5.55
N LEU A 32 13.69 19.33 4.35
CA LEU A 32 13.26 20.45 3.51
C LEU A 32 12.21 21.32 4.23
N MET A 33 11.15 20.70 4.72
CA MET A 33 10.04 21.42 5.38
C MET A 33 10.52 22.17 6.62
N ARG A 34 11.38 21.56 7.44
CA ARG A 34 11.97 22.20 8.62
C ARG A 34 12.88 23.36 8.22
N SER A 35 13.77 23.17 7.26
CA SER A 35 14.67 24.23 6.77
C SER A 35 13.88 25.44 6.24
N LEU A 36 12.80 25.22 5.50
CA LEU A 36 11.94 26.29 5.02
C LEU A 36 11.24 27.02 6.18
N SER A 37 10.69 26.29 7.14
CA SER A 37 10.02 26.90 8.30
C SER A 37 10.96 27.69 9.20
N GLU A 38 12.24 27.27 9.32
CA GLU A 38 13.25 27.95 10.12
C GLU A 38 13.79 29.23 9.45
N LYS A 39 14.06 29.13 8.12
CA LYS A 39 14.71 30.21 7.36
C LYS A 39 13.72 31.21 6.76
N LEU A 40 12.43 30.87 6.68
CA LEU A 40 11.39 31.68 6.06
C LEU A 40 10.19 31.83 7.03
N PRO A 41 10.18 32.82 7.93
CA PRO A 41 9.13 32.97 8.96
C PRO A 41 7.70 33.10 8.42
N SER A 42 7.54 33.49 7.15
CA SER A 42 6.24 33.60 6.47
C SER A 42 5.76 32.30 5.84
N PHE A 43 6.54 31.22 5.96
CA PHE A 43 6.24 29.90 5.40
C PHE A 43 5.33 29.13 6.35
N ASP A 44 4.11 28.84 5.90
CA ASP A 44 3.17 27.99 6.64
C ASP A 44 2.88 26.71 5.87
N ILE A 45 2.97 25.58 6.54
CA ILE A 45 2.61 24.26 5.99
C ILE A 45 1.13 24.04 6.27
N ILE A 46 0.30 23.98 5.22
CA ILE A 46 -1.14 23.69 5.32
C ILE A 46 -1.36 22.17 5.43
N GLU A 47 -0.70 21.39 4.58
CA GLU A 47 -0.84 19.94 4.54
C GLU A 47 0.45 19.27 4.08
N ARG A 48 0.92 18.27 4.82
CA ARG A 48 1.94 17.32 4.35
C ARG A 48 1.27 16.07 3.82
N ARG A 49 1.79 15.52 2.72
CA ARG A 49 1.23 14.40 1.99
C ARG A 49 2.24 13.28 1.84
N LEU A 50 1.80 12.05 2.06
CA LEU A 50 2.53 10.83 1.72
C LEU A 50 1.65 10.00 0.81
N VAL A 51 2.00 9.91 -0.48
CA VAL A 51 1.15 9.35 -1.52
C VAL A 51 1.78 8.07 -2.05
N ARG A 52 1.10 6.94 -1.84
CA ARG A 52 1.50 5.63 -2.40
C ARG A 52 1.09 5.56 -3.85
N LEU A 53 1.98 4.99 -4.68
CA LEU A 53 1.85 4.92 -6.13
C LEU A 53 1.73 3.48 -6.62
N TRP A 54 1.68 3.30 -7.95
CA TRP A 54 1.53 1.99 -8.58
C TRP A 54 2.66 1.02 -8.17
N PRO A 55 2.30 -0.17 -7.64
CA PRO A 55 3.27 -1.03 -6.98
C PRO A 55 4.18 -1.82 -7.92
N PHE A 56 4.01 -1.70 -9.24
CA PHE A 56 4.84 -2.37 -10.25
C PHE A 56 5.76 -1.41 -11.01
N ALA A 57 5.93 -0.17 -10.56
CA ALA A 57 6.87 0.75 -11.18
C ALA A 57 8.29 0.15 -11.17
N PRO A 58 9.03 0.17 -12.29
CA PRO A 58 10.34 -0.50 -12.42
C PRO A 58 11.37 0.00 -11.39
N GLU A 59 11.41 1.31 -11.16
CA GLU A 59 12.42 1.97 -10.32
C GLU A 59 11.91 2.26 -8.90
N ARG A 60 10.83 1.59 -8.46
CA ARG A 60 10.28 1.78 -7.11
C ARG A 60 11.24 1.31 -6.03
N THR A 61 11.26 2.03 -4.94
CA THR A 61 11.84 1.58 -3.67
C THR A 61 10.74 1.22 -2.67
N ARG A 62 11.05 0.32 -1.72
CA ARG A 62 10.17 -0.04 -0.58
C ARG A 62 8.66 0.01 -0.89
N GLY A 63 7.95 0.96 -0.27
CA GLY A 63 6.48 1.08 -0.40
C GLY A 63 6.00 1.97 -1.55
N ASN A 64 6.89 2.38 -2.46
CA ASN A 64 6.64 3.28 -3.59
C ASN A 64 5.79 4.49 -3.18
N ALA A 65 6.39 5.43 -2.45
CA ALA A 65 5.71 6.61 -1.93
C ALA A 65 6.45 7.89 -2.31
N ALA A 66 5.72 8.85 -2.85
CA ALA A 66 6.16 10.21 -3.06
C ALA A 66 5.63 11.13 -1.96
N LEU A 67 6.37 12.19 -1.67
CA LEU A 67 6.01 13.20 -0.66
C LEU A 67 5.54 14.48 -1.34
N GLY A 68 4.59 15.16 -0.70
CA GLY A 68 4.14 16.47 -1.13
C GLY A 68 3.74 17.36 0.04
N ALA A 69 3.62 18.66 -0.22
CA ALA A 69 3.03 19.62 0.70
C ALA A 69 2.25 20.68 -0.04
N ILE A 70 1.23 21.20 0.63
CA ILE A 70 0.60 22.49 0.29
C ILE A 70 1.07 23.47 1.34
N CYS A 71 1.61 24.58 0.90
CA CYS A 71 2.19 25.62 1.77
C CYS A 71 1.73 27.01 1.34
N THR A 72 1.93 27.99 2.19
CA THR A 72 1.81 29.41 1.81
C THR A 72 3.10 30.15 2.05
N VAL A 73 3.41 31.09 1.17
CA VAL A 73 4.60 31.96 1.23
C VAL A 73 4.16 33.40 0.93
N GLU A 74 4.68 34.36 1.66
CA GLU A 74 4.46 35.77 1.31
C GLU A 74 5.06 36.10 -0.06
N THR A 75 4.35 36.87 -0.84
CA THR A 75 4.75 37.25 -2.22
C THR A 75 6.14 37.87 -2.26
N ASP A 76 6.45 38.75 -1.31
CA ASP A 76 7.76 39.43 -1.25
C ASP A 76 8.90 38.50 -0.83
N SER A 77 8.59 37.37 -0.21
CA SER A 77 9.55 36.34 0.22
C SER A 77 9.71 35.22 -0.80
N PHE A 78 8.98 35.27 -1.93
CA PHE A 78 8.95 34.16 -2.90
C PHE A 78 10.32 33.88 -3.53
N SER A 79 11.09 34.91 -3.88
CA SER A 79 12.44 34.73 -4.40
C SER A 79 13.40 34.09 -3.37
N LEU A 80 13.24 34.38 -2.09
CA LEU A 80 14.00 33.71 -1.03
C LEU A 80 13.60 32.23 -0.93
N PHE A 81 12.30 31.94 -1.01
CA PHE A 81 11.79 30.57 -1.05
C PHE A 81 12.42 29.77 -2.21
N GLU A 82 12.46 30.32 -3.43
CA GLU A 82 13.05 29.69 -4.59
C GLU A 82 14.55 29.38 -4.39
N ASN A 83 15.30 30.34 -3.85
CA ASN A 83 16.72 30.14 -3.53
C ASN A 83 16.92 29.04 -2.48
N LEU A 84 16.13 29.00 -1.41
CA LEU A 84 16.22 27.98 -0.38
C LEU A 84 15.91 26.57 -0.90
N ILE A 85 14.92 26.45 -1.81
CA ILE A 85 14.61 25.19 -2.49
C ILE A 85 15.79 24.74 -3.36
N GLN A 86 16.37 25.66 -4.13
CA GLN A 86 17.50 25.36 -5.02
C GLN A 86 18.74 24.96 -4.22
N ASP A 87 19.04 25.66 -3.13
CA ASP A 87 20.17 25.36 -2.25
C ASP A 87 19.99 23.98 -1.62
N PHE A 88 18.82 23.71 -1.03
CA PHE A 88 18.51 22.38 -0.48
C PHE A 88 18.69 21.27 -1.52
N PHE A 89 18.19 21.46 -2.73
CA PHE A 89 18.29 20.44 -3.78
C PHE A 89 19.74 20.20 -4.21
N ASN A 90 20.56 21.23 -4.27
CA ASN A 90 21.99 21.12 -4.58
C ASN A 90 22.74 20.37 -3.46
N GLU A 91 22.46 20.70 -2.19
CA GLU A 91 23.01 19.99 -1.01
C GLU A 91 22.62 18.51 -1.02
N LEU A 92 21.34 18.20 -1.26
CA LEU A 92 20.85 16.81 -1.36
C LEU A 92 21.55 16.02 -2.48
N ARG A 93 21.72 16.64 -3.64
CA ARG A 93 22.46 15.98 -4.74
C ARG A 93 23.90 15.69 -4.38
N GLN A 94 24.57 16.66 -3.76
CA GLN A 94 25.97 16.50 -3.32
C GLN A 94 26.08 15.38 -2.25
N GLU A 95 25.18 15.33 -1.27
CA GLU A 95 25.09 14.28 -0.28
C GLU A 95 24.96 12.90 -0.94
N ILE A 96 24.02 12.74 -1.89
CA ILE A 96 23.83 11.47 -2.60
C ILE A 96 25.07 11.06 -3.39
N GLU A 97 25.75 12.01 -4.03
CA GLU A 97 26.93 11.74 -4.87
C GLU A 97 28.18 11.43 -4.03
N SER A 98 28.31 12.02 -2.82
CA SER A 98 29.51 11.87 -2.01
C SER A 98 29.40 10.78 -0.92
N ASP A 99 28.23 10.64 -0.32
CA ASP A 99 28.09 9.89 0.94
C ASP A 99 27.45 8.51 0.73
N TYR A 100 26.79 8.28 -0.43
CA TYR A 100 26.15 7.00 -0.68
C TYR A 100 27.07 6.05 -1.47
N PRO A 101 27.08 4.75 -1.10
CA PRO A 101 27.88 3.76 -1.81
C PRO A 101 27.48 3.66 -3.30
N THR A 102 28.47 3.54 -4.16
CA THR A 102 28.30 3.43 -5.62
C THR A 102 28.11 1.98 -6.10
N ASP A 103 28.01 1.04 -5.20
CA ASP A 103 27.82 -0.40 -5.48
C ASP A 103 26.38 -0.79 -5.81
N GLY A 104 25.46 0.18 -5.79
CA GLY A 104 24.05 0.04 -6.14
C GLY A 104 23.55 1.14 -7.08
N THR A 105 22.24 1.14 -7.34
CA THR A 105 21.57 2.22 -8.05
C THR A 105 21.42 3.42 -7.12
N LEU A 106 22.12 4.51 -7.43
CA LEU A 106 21.96 5.75 -6.68
C LEU A 106 20.56 6.35 -6.90
N PRO A 107 19.98 7.00 -5.85
CA PRO A 107 18.76 7.78 -5.99
C PRO A 107 18.88 8.86 -7.07
N ASN A 108 17.76 9.14 -7.73
CA ASN A 108 17.65 10.19 -8.74
C ASN A 108 16.62 11.23 -8.32
N PRO A 109 16.89 12.06 -7.30
CA PRO A 109 15.93 12.99 -6.75
C PRO A 109 15.31 13.88 -7.80
N CYS A 110 14.00 14.04 -7.67
CA CYS A 110 13.22 15.02 -8.40
C CYS A 110 12.40 15.84 -7.40
N LEU A 111 12.60 17.17 -7.43
CA LEU A 111 11.82 18.12 -6.65
C LEU A 111 11.03 19.00 -7.61
N VAL A 112 9.74 19.13 -7.35
CA VAL A 112 8.82 19.97 -8.13
C VAL A 112 8.18 20.96 -7.17
N TYR A 113 8.13 22.25 -7.56
CA TYR A 113 7.28 23.21 -6.90
C TYR A 113 6.51 24.04 -7.92
N THR A 114 5.29 24.46 -7.53
CA THR A 114 4.39 25.18 -8.44
C THR A 114 3.37 25.99 -7.66
N THR A 115 2.89 27.08 -8.25
CA THR A 115 1.67 27.79 -7.82
C THR A 115 0.43 27.29 -8.58
N ASP A 116 0.60 26.54 -9.65
CA ASP A 116 -0.48 25.94 -10.42
C ASP A 116 -1.17 24.77 -9.68
N GLU A 117 -2.40 24.48 -10.09
CA GLU A 117 -3.12 23.27 -9.70
C GLU A 117 -3.00 22.21 -10.78
N PHE A 118 -2.39 21.08 -10.44
CA PHE A 118 -2.30 19.96 -11.39
C PHE A 118 -3.61 19.17 -11.44
N PRO A 119 -3.95 18.61 -12.62
CA PRO A 119 -5.13 17.77 -12.80
C PRO A 119 -5.08 16.53 -11.89
N SER A 120 -6.19 16.17 -11.28
CA SER A 120 -6.31 14.95 -10.43
C SER A 120 -6.00 13.67 -11.20
N GLU A 121 -6.19 13.67 -12.51
CA GLU A 121 -5.89 12.56 -13.43
C GLU A 121 -4.41 12.15 -13.37
N TRP A 122 -3.51 13.06 -13.01
CA TRP A 122 -2.10 12.75 -12.84
C TRP A 122 -1.85 11.83 -11.63
N TYR A 123 -2.60 12.02 -10.56
CA TYR A 123 -2.60 11.08 -9.45
C TYR A 123 -3.21 9.74 -9.86
N TRP A 124 -4.43 9.75 -10.45
CA TRP A 124 -5.13 8.53 -10.79
C TRP A 124 -4.37 7.64 -11.77
N SER A 125 -3.70 8.22 -12.76
CA SER A 125 -2.83 7.48 -13.67
C SER A 125 -1.62 6.89 -12.94
N SER A 126 -0.96 7.67 -12.07
CA SER A 126 0.25 7.24 -11.35
C SER A 126 0.00 6.17 -10.28
N VAL A 127 -1.23 6.02 -9.80
CA VAL A 127 -1.59 5.01 -8.80
C VAL A 127 -2.11 3.70 -9.44
N ARG A 128 -2.52 3.74 -10.71
CA ARG A 128 -3.18 2.61 -11.39
C ARG A 128 -2.37 1.96 -12.50
N GLN A 129 -1.41 2.66 -13.07
CA GLN A 129 -0.66 2.19 -14.23
C GLN A 129 0.74 2.78 -14.32
N LEU A 130 1.54 2.28 -15.26
CA LEU A 130 2.83 2.85 -15.58
C LEU A 130 2.64 4.20 -16.30
N VAL A 131 3.23 5.23 -15.73
CA VAL A 131 3.38 6.56 -16.36
C VAL A 131 4.85 6.77 -16.67
N THR A 132 5.17 7.21 -17.89
CA THR A 132 6.56 7.47 -18.26
C THR A 132 6.97 8.89 -17.86
N PRO A 133 8.23 9.10 -17.42
CA PRO A 133 8.74 10.45 -17.12
C PRO A 133 8.61 11.42 -18.30
N SER A 134 8.84 10.94 -19.52
CA SER A 134 8.72 11.76 -20.74
C SER A 134 7.30 12.25 -20.99
N SER A 135 6.29 11.42 -20.76
CA SER A 135 4.89 11.87 -20.85
C SER A 135 4.61 12.97 -19.83
N ARG A 136 5.02 12.78 -18.57
CA ARG A 136 4.81 13.77 -17.51
C ARG A 136 5.52 15.10 -17.79
N ILE A 137 6.75 15.06 -18.32
CA ILE A 137 7.49 16.28 -18.72
C ILE A 137 6.74 17.03 -19.82
N ASN A 138 6.21 16.30 -20.80
CA ASN A 138 5.42 16.91 -21.87
C ASN A 138 4.14 17.57 -21.32
N ASP A 139 3.43 16.89 -20.41
CA ASP A 139 2.21 17.41 -19.79
C ASP A 139 2.50 18.72 -19.00
N LEU A 140 3.66 18.81 -18.34
CA LEU A 140 4.10 19.99 -17.58
C LEU A 140 4.31 21.24 -18.41
N THR A 141 4.47 21.13 -19.73
CA THR A 141 4.59 22.32 -20.61
C THR A 141 3.38 23.24 -20.58
N GLN A 142 2.24 22.74 -20.08
CA GLN A 142 1.00 23.52 -19.92
C GLN A 142 0.94 24.30 -18.59
N PHE A 143 1.93 24.14 -17.71
CA PHE A 143 1.97 24.72 -16.36
C PHE A 143 3.25 25.58 -16.21
N PRO A 144 3.24 26.83 -16.72
CA PRO A 144 4.44 27.67 -16.82
C PRO A 144 4.99 28.10 -15.44
N ASP A 145 4.15 28.14 -14.41
CA ASP A 145 4.55 28.52 -13.04
C ASP A 145 5.12 27.32 -12.25
N THR A 146 5.59 26.29 -12.97
CA THR A 146 6.18 25.09 -12.39
C THR A 146 7.69 25.04 -12.59
N THR A 147 8.42 24.86 -11.51
CA THR A 147 9.85 24.59 -11.52
C THR A 147 10.11 23.12 -11.19
N VAL A 148 10.96 22.48 -11.97
CA VAL A 148 11.38 21.08 -11.81
C VAL A 148 12.89 21.00 -11.69
N LEU A 149 13.36 20.44 -10.57
CA LEU A 149 14.76 20.21 -10.29
C LEU A 149 15.05 18.71 -10.41
N PHE A 150 15.99 18.34 -11.27
CA PHE A 150 16.41 16.96 -11.51
C PHE A 150 17.86 16.72 -11.09
N SER A 151 18.15 15.47 -10.70
CA SER A 151 19.50 14.92 -10.71
C SER A 151 19.83 14.32 -12.09
N LYS A 152 20.44 13.13 -12.13
CA LYS A 152 20.83 12.46 -13.38
C LYS A 152 19.65 11.79 -14.10
N GLY A 153 18.70 11.24 -13.33
CA GLY A 153 17.49 10.61 -13.85
C GLY A 153 16.27 11.53 -13.76
N LYS A 154 15.16 11.07 -14.33
CA LYS A 154 13.91 11.84 -14.38
C LYS A 154 12.71 11.08 -13.83
N SER A 155 12.91 9.86 -13.29
CA SER A 155 11.85 8.97 -12.81
C SER A 155 11.01 9.59 -11.70
N GLY A 156 11.63 10.26 -10.74
CA GLY A 156 10.94 10.89 -9.61
C GLY A 156 9.90 11.95 -9.99
N ILE A 157 9.88 12.47 -11.23
CA ILE A 157 8.89 13.48 -11.65
C ILE A 157 7.46 12.95 -11.58
N VAL A 158 7.27 11.65 -11.85
CA VAL A 158 5.94 11.01 -11.83
C VAL A 158 5.37 11.03 -10.43
N GLY A 159 6.17 10.63 -9.44
CA GLY A 159 5.73 10.62 -8.05
C GLY A 159 5.60 12.01 -7.44
N ALA A 160 6.57 12.91 -7.67
CA ALA A 160 6.52 14.28 -7.17
C ALA A 160 5.27 15.02 -7.66
N THR A 161 4.95 14.92 -8.96
CA THR A 161 3.74 15.53 -9.53
C THR A 161 2.46 14.82 -9.09
N ALA A 162 2.47 13.51 -8.89
CA ALA A 162 1.33 12.77 -8.36
C ALA A 162 1.01 13.17 -6.91
N ALA A 163 2.03 13.40 -6.07
CA ALA A 163 1.84 13.87 -4.71
C ALA A 163 1.24 15.29 -4.64
N ILE A 164 1.61 16.15 -5.60
CA ILE A 164 1.02 17.49 -5.76
C ILE A 164 -0.46 17.39 -6.20
N SER A 165 -0.75 16.54 -7.21
CA SER A 165 -2.07 16.44 -7.82
C SER A 165 -3.08 15.62 -6.99
N TRP A 166 -2.61 14.85 -6.00
CA TRP A 166 -3.50 14.11 -5.12
C TRP A 166 -4.37 15.04 -4.29
N GLN A 167 -5.68 14.78 -4.30
CA GLN A 167 -6.64 15.52 -3.48
C GLN A 167 -7.02 14.67 -2.27
N SER A 168 -6.60 15.11 -1.08
CA SER A 168 -7.02 14.49 0.16
C SER A 168 -8.52 14.66 0.37
N LYS A 169 -9.15 13.65 1.00
CA LYS A 169 -10.58 13.65 1.37
C LYS A 169 -10.69 13.57 2.89
N ASP A 170 -11.82 13.90 3.45
CA ASP A 170 -12.07 13.74 4.89
C ASP A 170 -11.85 12.30 5.35
N SER A 171 -12.16 11.33 4.48
CA SER A 171 -11.93 9.90 4.72
C SER A 171 -10.49 9.42 4.47
N SER A 172 -9.58 10.29 4.05
CA SER A 172 -8.16 9.95 3.89
C SER A 172 -7.52 9.70 5.25
N THR A 173 -6.65 8.72 5.31
CA THR A 173 -5.97 8.35 6.54
C THR A 173 -4.73 9.20 6.81
N TRP A 174 -4.09 8.97 7.95
CA TRP A 174 -2.88 9.65 8.37
C TRP A 174 -1.75 8.66 8.61
N GLU A 175 -0.51 9.08 8.40
CA GLU A 175 0.68 8.38 8.83
C GLU A 175 1.62 9.35 9.54
N LEU A 176 1.93 9.08 10.80
CA LEU A 176 3.00 9.73 11.53
C LEU A 176 4.27 8.92 11.31
N ILE A 177 5.29 9.55 10.76
CA ILE A 177 6.61 8.96 10.58
C ILE A 177 7.57 9.59 11.56
N SER A 178 8.34 8.76 12.25
CA SER A 178 9.40 9.15 13.17
C SER A 178 10.75 8.67 12.66
N TRP A 179 11.79 9.48 12.81
CA TRP A 179 13.15 9.18 12.35
C TRP A 179 14.10 8.97 13.51
N ARG A 180 15.14 8.18 13.23
CA ARG A 180 16.20 7.84 14.14
C ARG A 180 17.28 8.93 14.16
N ASN A 181 18.01 9.03 15.26
CA ASN A 181 19.27 9.74 15.23
C ASN A 181 20.23 9.05 14.23
N SER A 182 20.97 9.84 13.46
CA SER A 182 21.87 9.36 12.41
C SER A 182 22.89 8.31 12.91
N GLN A 183 23.34 8.41 14.16
CA GLN A 183 24.26 7.45 14.79
C GLN A 183 23.65 6.07 15.03
N GLN A 184 22.31 5.96 15.02
CA GLN A 184 21.59 4.71 15.22
C GLN A 184 21.22 4.01 13.90
N ILE A 185 21.40 4.66 12.76
CA ILE A 185 21.12 4.06 11.44
C ILE A 185 22.03 2.84 11.25
N GLY A 186 21.44 1.72 10.80
CA GLY A 186 22.15 0.45 10.65
C GLY A 186 22.12 -0.47 11.87
N SER A 187 21.80 0.03 13.07
CA SER A 187 21.59 -0.80 14.27
C SER A 187 20.18 -1.38 14.35
N GLU A 188 19.97 -2.38 15.21
CA GLU A 188 18.63 -2.90 15.53
C GLU A 188 17.77 -1.79 16.17
N ARG A 189 16.48 -1.73 15.79
CA ARG A 189 15.55 -0.74 16.35
C ARG A 189 15.05 -1.17 17.72
N GLY A 190 15.21 -0.29 18.69
CA GLY A 190 14.72 -0.49 20.05
C GLY A 190 13.21 -0.27 20.17
N ILE A 191 12.38 -1.19 19.64
CA ILE A 191 10.91 -1.12 19.75
C ILE A 191 10.36 -2.47 20.21
N PRO A 192 10.12 -2.68 21.53
CA PRO A 192 9.66 -3.96 22.07
C PRO A 192 8.27 -4.36 21.54
N ALA A 193 8.12 -5.63 21.15
CA ALA A 193 6.88 -6.16 20.58
C ALA A 193 5.67 -6.04 21.54
N ALA A 194 5.90 -6.13 22.86
CA ALA A 194 4.85 -5.98 23.87
C ALA A 194 4.23 -4.57 23.88
N ILE A 195 5.05 -3.53 23.66
CA ILE A 195 4.58 -2.14 23.58
C ILE A 195 3.70 -1.93 22.36
N ILE A 196 4.09 -2.52 21.21
CA ILE A 196 3.29 -2.43 19.98
C ILE A 196 1.91 -3.10 20.13
N GLN A 197 1.83 -4.19 20.90
CA GLN A 197 0.55 -4.81 21.21
C GLN A 197 -0.34 -3.87 22.02
N SER A 198 0.23 -3.20 23.02
CA SER A 198 -0.48 -2.23 23.87
C SER A 198 -0.91 -0.99 23.09
N LEU A 199 -0.12 -0.57 22.10
CA LEU A 199 -0.43 0.56 21.21
C LEU A 199 -1.81 0.40 20.56
N SER A 200 -2.08 -0.76 19.95
CA SER A 200 -3.34 -1.03 19.25
C SER A 200 -4.57 -1.05 20.16
N VAL A 201 -4.37 -1.36 21.45
CA VAL A 201 -5.45 -1.36 22.45
C VAL A 201 -5.70 0.07 22.95
N LYS A 202 -4.64 0.81 23.20
CA LYS A 202 -4.71 2.16 23.78
C LYS A 202 -5.18 3.20 22.77
N PHE A 203 -4.82 3.03 21.49
CA PHE A 203 -5.13 3.97 20.39
C PHE A 203 -5.90 3.25 19.28
N PRO A 204 -7.23 3.09 19.44
CA PRO A 204 -8.05 2.25 18.58
C PRO A 204 -8.25 2.79 17.16
N SER A 205 -8.02 4.09 16.91
CA SER A 205 -8.04 4.62 15.54
C SER A 205 -6.81 4.21 14.74
N THR A 206 -5.74 3.70 15.41
CA THR A 206 -4.54 3.23 14.72
C THR A 206 -4.77 1.86 14.09
N PHE A 207 -4.12 1.61 12.96
CA PHE A 207 -4.24 0.35 12.25
C PHE A 207 -2.91 -0.15 11.69
N ALA A 208 -2.87 -1.44 11.34
CA ALA A 208 -1.68 -2.09 10.80
C ALA A 208 -0.43 -1.93 11.68
N ASN A 209 -0.58 -1.89 13.00
CA ASN A 209 0.55 -1.81 13.93
C ASN A 209 1.24 -3.17 14.07
N ARG A 210 0.47 -4.26 13.99
CA ARG A 210 0.92 -5.64 14.16
C ARG A 210 0.13 -6.59 13.27
N ASP A 211 0.78 -7.66 12.79
CA ASP A 211 0.09 -8.78 12.16
C ASP A 211 -0.43 -9.73 13.25
N PRO A 212 -1.75 -9.88 13.43
CA PRO A 212 -2.31 -10.72 14.49
C PRO A 212 -2.00 -12.21 14.28
N SER A 213 -1.75 -12.66 13.04
CA SER A 213 -1.47 -14.06 12.74
C SER A 213 -0.05 -14.50 13.12
N THR A 214 0.91 -13.59 13.05
CA THR A 214 2.34 -13.87 13.33
C THR A 214 2.86 -13.16 14.56
N GLY A 215 2.13 -12.19 15.09
CA GLY A 215 2.59 -11.30 16.15
C GLY A 215 3.61 -10.25 15.74
N ARG A 216 3.91 -10.16 14.46
CA ARG A 216 4.96 -9.32 13.92
C ARG A 216 4.58 -7.84 13.95
N SER A 217 5.54 -6.98 14.33
CA SER A 217 5.45 -5.53 14.18
C SER A 217 5.35 -5.12 12.70
N LEU A 218 4.46 -4.17 12.42
CA LEU A 218 4.29 -3.56 11.09
C LEU A 218 4.59 -2.06 11.10
N ILE A 219 4.89 -1.46 12.24
CA ILE A 219 5.22 -0.03 12.34
C ILE A 219 6.68 0.26 11.97
N ALA A 220 7.60 -0.69 12.19
CA ALA A 220 9.01 -0.52 11.89
C ALA A 220 9.38 -1.10 10.52
N PRO A 221 10.20 -0.38 9.71
CA PRO A 221 10.75 -0.90 8.47
C PRO A 221 11.67 -2.11 8.71
N ARG A 222 11.85 -2.94 7.68
CA ARG A 222 12.79 -4.08 7.71
C ARG A 222 14.21 -3.71 7.30
N THR A 223 14.36 -2.59 6.61
CA THR A 223 15.64 -2.11 6.08
C THR A 223 16.33 -1.18 7.09
N ASN A 224 17.62 -0.98 6.95
CA ASN A 224 18.43 -0.09 7.79
C ASN A 224 18.22 1.39 7.46
N CYS A 225 17.04 1.81 7.11
CA CYS A 225 16.75 3.20 6.75
C CYS A 225 16.58 4.11 7.98
N PRO A 226 16.60 5.45 7.81
CA PRO A 226 16.45 6.42 8.88
C PRO A 226 15.14 6.35 9.65
N VAL A 227 14.07 5.76 9.07
CA VAL A 227 12.77 5.67 9.74
C VAL A 227 12.84 4.79 10.97
N LEU A 228 12.46 5.33 12.12
CA LEU A 228 12.31 4.56 13.37
C LEU A 228 11.03 3.74 13.33
N TYR A 229 9.90 4.39 13.12
CA TYR A 229 8.59 3.76 12.91
C TYR A 229 7.62 4.67 12.15
N GLY A 230 6.55 4.06 11.63
CA GLY A 230 5.39 4.76 11.06
C GLY A 230 4.10 4.26 11.72
N ILE A 231 3.36 5.15 12.37
CA ILE A 231 2.04 4.87 12.96
C ILE A 231 0.97 5.37 11.99
N ARG A 232 0.01 4.51 11.67
CA ARG A 232 -1.09 4.81 10.75
C ARG A 232 -2.41 4.83 11.49
N GLY A 233 -3.29 5.76 11.13
CA GLY A 233 -4.60 5.87 11.80
C GLY A 233 -5.57 6.78 11.06
N ASP A 234 -6.77 6.86 11.60
CA ASP A 234 -7.86 7.66 11.04
C ASP A 234 -7.91 9.08 11.65
N VAL A 235 -7.31 9.28 12.81
CA VAL A 235 -7.37 10.54 13.58
C VAL A 235 -5.97 11.06 13.84
N ALA A 236 -5.68 12.25 13.31
CA ALA A 236 -4.36 12.89 13.38
C ALA A 236 -3.85 13.05 14.82
N ASP A 237 -4.65 13.63 15.70
CA ASP A 237 -4.28 13.91 17.09
C ASP A 237 -4.01 12.64 17.90
N GLU A 238 -4.72 11.55 17.59
CA GLU A 238 -4.49 10.26 18.22
C GLU A 238 -3.14 9.67 17.81
N LEU A 239 -2.67 9.91 16.57
CA LEU A 239 -1.34 9.49 16.14
C LEU A 239 -0.23 10.25 16.87
N VAL A 240 -0.40 11.54 17.10
CA VAL A 240 0.55 12.35 17.89
C VAL A 240 0.59 11.83 19.33
N SER A 241 -0.57 11.61 19.95
CA SER A 241 -0.67 11.04 21.30
C SER A 241 -0.07 9.65 21.39
N ALA A 242 -0.22 8.82 20.33
CA ALA A 242 0.38 7.50 20.23
C ALA A 242 1.91 7.57 20.14
N HIS A 243 2.44 8.53 19.40
CA HIS A 243 3.87 8.81 19.32
C HIS A 243 4.43 9.24 20.67
N GLU A 244 3.82 10.23 21.32
CA GLU A 244 4.24 10.70 22.64
C GLU A 244 4.20 9.59 23.68
N TRP A 245 3.16 8.75 23.65
CA TRP A 245 3.06 7.59 24.52
C TRP A 245 4.19 6.58 24.27
N LEU A 246 4.51 6.26 23.00
CA LEU A 246 5.65 5.39 22.68
C LEU A 246 6.96 5.97 23.20
N GLN A 247 7.20 7.26 22.96
CA GLN A 247 8.44 7.94 23.39
C GLN A 247 8.53 8.14 24.91
N GLY A 248 7.43 8.00 25.64
CA GLY A 248 7.39 7.97 27.10
C GLY A 248 7.90 6.66 27.73
N HIS A 249 8.26 5.65 26.93
CA HIS A 249 8.81 4.38 27.42
C HIS A 249 10.34 4.34 27.28
N ASP A 250 11.06 4.21 28.37
CA ASP A 250 12.54 4.12 28.39
C ASP A 250 13.10 2.99 27.51
N SER A 251 12.31 1.94 27.24
CA SER A 251 12.72 0.81 26.40
C SER A 251 12.50 1.04 24.90
N VAL A 252 11.89 2.16 24.51
CA VAL A 252 11.72 2.56 23.11
C VAL A 252 12.85 3.49 22.72
N GLU A 253 13.47 3.23 21.58
CA GLU A 253 14.51 4.10 21.03
C GLU A 253 13.99 5.53 20.88
N ALA A 254 14.78 6.51 21.34
CA ALA A 254 14.43 7.92 21.22
C ALA A 254 14.38 8.37 19.75
N ALA A 255 13.32 9.02 19.38
CA ALA A 255 13.15 9.63 18.07
C ALA A 255 13.93 10.94 17.99
N ASP A 256 14.59 11.19 16.85
CA ASP A 256 15.21 12.48 16.56
C ASP A 256 14.14 13.53 16.19
N SER A 257 13.21 13.13 15.35
CA SER A 257 12.11 13.97 14.89
C SER A 257 10.92 13.13 14.40
N PHE A 258 9.80 13.79 14.14
CA PHE A 258 8.64 13.16 13.51
C PHE A 258 7.85 14.15 12.66
N ALA A 259 7.05 13.63 11.73
CA ALA A 259 6.06 14.41 11.00
C ALA A 259 4.79 13.62 10.73
N LEU A 260 3.68 14.34 10.64
CA LEU A 260 2.36 13.83 10.33
C LEU A 260 2.03 14.12 8.87
N HIS A 261 1.55 13.10 8.16
CA HIS A 261 1.21 13.18 6.75
C HIS A 261 -0.22 12.69 6.50
N ARG A 262 -0.96 13.42 5.68
CA ARG A 262 -2.16 12.89 5.03
C ARG A 262 -1.72 11.80 4.03
N THR A 263 -2.45 10.69 3.93
CA THR A 263 -2.07 9.59 3.04
C THR A 263 -3.25 8.92 2.37
N ASN A 264 -3.02 8.38 1.19
CA ASN A 264 -3.97 7.57 0.44
C ASN A 264 -3.95 6.08 0.81
N GLN A 265 -3.32 5.70 1.92
CA GLN A 265 -3.29 4.31 2.36
C GLN A 265 -4.70 3.78 2.66
N VAL A 266 -4.90 2.49 2.44
CA VAL A 266 -6.16 1.76 2.59
C VAL A 266 -7.36 2.38 1.85
N SER A 267 -7.11 3.10 0.74
CA SER A 267 -8.13 3.77 -0.08
C SER A 267 -8.75 2.87 -1.15
N ASP A 268 -8.04 1.84 -1.61
CA ASP A 268 -8.30 1.07 -2.85
C ASP A 268 -8.14 1.88 -4.14
N ASP A 269 -7.51 3.05 -4.11
CA ASP A 269 -7.38 3.93 -5.29
C ASP A 269 -6.62 3.28 -6.46
N HIS A 270 -5.78 2.28 -6.16
CA HIS A 270 -5.00 1.52 -7.16
C HIS A 270 -5.82 0.49 -7.95
N VAL A 271 -7.06 0.22 -7.53
CA VAL A 271 -7.97 -0.72 -8.19
C VAL A 271 -9.26 -0.02 -8.59
N VAL A 272 -9.90 -0.51 -9.64
CA VAL A 272 -11.14 0.09 -10.15
C VAL A 272 -12.41 -0.51 -9.51
N GLY A 273 -12.27 -1.61 -8.79
CA GLY A 273 -13.34 -2.37 -8.17
C GLY A 273 -13.11 -3.87 -8.29
N TYR A 274 -14.15 -4.69 -8.08
CA TYR A 274 -14.06 -6.13 -8.30
C TYR A 274 -14.51 -6.52 -9.72
N TYR A 275 -13.90 -7.59 -10.22
CA TYR A 275 -14.34 -8.27 -11.44
C TYR A 275 -15.17 -9.50 -11.08
N GLU A 276 -16.17 -9.83 -11.91
CA GLU A 276 -16.88 -11.10 -11.84
C GLU A 276 -16.48 -11.99 -13.01
N SER A 277 -16.17 -13.25 -12.75
CA SER A 277 -15.56 -14.12 -13.76
C SER A 277 -15.95 -15.57 -13.57
N VAL A 278 -15.92 -16.32 -14.67
CA VAL A 278 -16.04 -17.78 -14.67
C VAL A 278 -14.65 -18.39 -14.78
N VAL A 279 -14.36 -19.36 -13.93
CA VAL A 279 -13.11 -20.14 -13.97
C VAL A 279 -13.12 -21.08 -15.16
N LEU A 280 -12.06 -21.04 -15.99
CA LEU A 280 -11.99 -21.80 -17.24
C LEU A 280 -11.23 -23.14 -17.11
N ASN A 281 -10.17 -23.19 -16.28
CA ASN A 281 -9.34 -24.37 -16.13
C ASN A 281 -9.04 -24.66 -14.64
N PRO A 282 -8.58 -25.88 -14.30
CA PRO A 282 -8.07 -26.14 -12.96
C PRO A 282 -6.90 -25.22 -12.63
N PRO A 283 -6.71 -24.84 -11.34
CA PRO A 283 -5.55 -24.08 -10.91
C PRO A 283 -4.24 -24.76 -11.26
N SER A 284 -3.30 -23.98 -11.79
CA SER A 284 -1.92 -24.39 -12.04
C SER A 284 -1.05 -23.92 -10.89
N GLU A 285 -0.24 -24.82 -10.33
CA GLU A 285 0.68 -24.53 -9.24
C GLU A 285 2.11 -24.41 -9.77
N LYS A 286 2.83 -23.40 -9.30
CA LYS A 286 4.25 -23.19 -9.61
C LYS A 286 5.10 -23.52 -8.39
N GLN A 287 6.40 -23.74 -8.64
CA GLN A 287 7.38 -23.88 -7.56
C GLN A 287 7.30 -22.67 -6.59
N GLY A 288 7.38 -22.92 -5.29
CA GLY A 288 7.18 -21.89 -4.27
C GLY A 288 5.73 -21.74 -3.78
N GLY A 289 4.78 -22.55 -4.31
CA GLY A 289 3.39 -22.57 -3.84
C GLY A 289 2.51 -21.46 -4.41
N HIS A 290 3.01 -20.70 -5.39
CA HIS A 290 2.18 -19.76 -6.16
C HIS A 290 1.20 -20.52 -7.03
N ALA A 291 0.02 -19.95 -7.25
CA ALA A 291 -1.00 -20.57 -8.07
C ALA A 291 -1.64 -19.57 -9.03
N SER A 292 -2.07 -20.07 -10.18
CA SER A 292 -2.77 -19.25 -11.19
C SER A 292 -3.95 -20.01 -11.77
N VAL A 293 -4.92 -19.27 -12.29
CA VAL A 293 -6.07 -19.82 -12.99
C VAL A 293 -6.48 -18.87 -14.13
N SER A 294 -6.94 -19.45 -15.25
CA SER A 294 -7.54 -18.67 -16.33
C SER A 294 -9.02 -18.44 -16.05
N VAL A 295 -9.46 -17.24 -16.31
CA VAL A 295 -10.85 -16.80 -16.09
C VAL A 295 -11.40 -16.09 -17.33
N LEU A 296 -12.71 -16.11 -17.47
CA LEU A 296 -13.45 -15.33 -18.45
C LEU A 296 -14.16 -14.19 -17.74
N THR A 297 -13.78 -12.95 -18.07
CA THR A 297 -14.35 -11.70 -17.55
C THR A 297 -14.85 -10.88 -18.72
N ASP A 298 -16.13 -10.54 -18.79
CA ASP A 298 -16.71 -9.71 -19.86
C ASP A 298 -16.28 -10.14 -21.30
N ASN A 299 -16.31 -11.45 -21.57
CA ASN A 299 -15.85 -12.07 -22.81
C ASN A 299 -14.34 -11.93 -23.10
N GLN A 300 -13.54 -11.50 -22.13
CA GLN A 300 -12.09 -11.44 -22.25
C GLN A 300 -11.43 -12.51 -21.38
N HIS A 301 -10.45 -13.19 -21.97
CA HIS A 301 -9.63 -14.15 -21.26
C HIS A 301 -8.54 -13.44 -20.44
N SER A 302 -8.42 -13.78 -19.17
CA SER A 302 -7.38 -13.25 -18.27
C SER A 302 -6.81 -14.36 -17.41
N THR A 303 -5.57 -14.19 -16.96
CA THR A 303 -4.94 -15.02 -15.93
C THR A 303 -4.90 -14.26 -14.61
N ILE A 304 -5.39 -14.88 -13.55
CA ILE A 304 -5.29 -14.36 -12.19
C ILE A 304 -4.31 -15.21 -11.38
N VAL A 305 -3.45 -14.55 -10.60
CA VAL A 305 -2.36 -15.17 -9.85
C VAL A 305 -2.48 -14.85 -8.37
N ALA A 306 -2.34 -15.87 -7.53
CA ALA A 306 -2.23 -15.72 -6.08
C ALA A 306 -0.87 -16.25 -5.61
N PHE A 307 -0.10 -15.39 -4.94
CA PHE A 307 1.18 -15.76 -4.35
C PHE A 307 0.98 -16.59 -3.09
N ALA A 308 1.94 -17.44 -2.73
CA ALA A 308 1.90 -18.27 -1.52
C ALA A 308 1.66 -17.41 -0.26
N GLU A 309 2.30 -16.25 -0.20
CA GLU A 309 2.22 -15.28 0.90
C GLU A 309 0.83 -14.67 1.05
N SER A 310 0.00 -14.71 0.02
CA SER A 310 -1.39 -14.22 0.08
C SER A 310 -2.33 -15.12 0.90
N GLY A 311 -1.82 -16.26 1.39
CA GLY A 311 -2.46 -17.11 2.39
C GLY A 311 -3.86 -17.57 2.01
N HIS A 312 -4.90 -16.94 2.57
CA HIS A 312 -6.30 -17.31 2.31
C HIS A 312 -6.71 -17.14 0.86
N VAL A 313 -6.20 -16.12 0.15
CA VAL A 313 -6.46 -15.89 -1.27
C VAL A 313 -5.89 -17.03 -2.11
N ASN A 314 -4.63 -17.40 -1.87
CA ASN A 314 -3.98 -18.53 -2.54
C ASN A 314 -4.69 -19.86 -2.25
N LYS A 315 -5.07 -20.11 -0.97
CA LYS A 315 -5.80 -21.30 -0.59
C LYS A 315 -7.15 -21.42 -1.29
N LEU A 316 -7.91 -20.32 -1.37
CA LEU A 316 -9.19 -20.31 -2.09
C LEU A 316 -8.97 -20.51 -3.58
N LEU A 317 -8.02 -19.81 -4.24
CA LEU A 317 -7.74 -19.95 -5.65
C LEU A 317 -7.38 -21.40 -6.01
N ARG A 318 -6.54 -22.08 -5.23
CA ARG A 318 -6.16 -23.49 -5.44
C ARG A 318 -7.34 -24.47 -5.30
N SER A 319 -8.43 -24.07 -4.63
CA SER A 319 -9.63 -24.89 -4.47
C SER A 319 -10.65 -24.73 -5.60
N LEU A 320 -10.47 -23.76 -6.49
CA LEU A 320 -11.40 -23.47 -7.58
C LEU A 320 -11.47 -24.61 -8.59
N LYS A 321 -12.58 -24.68 -9.31
CA LYS A 321 -12.85 -25.66 -10.38
C LYS A 321 -13.37 -24.92 -11.61
N PRO A 322 -13.16 -25.46 -12.81
CA PRO A 322 -13.78 -24.92 -14.03
C PRO A 322 -15.30 -24.81 -13.87
N GLY A 323 -15.85 -23.67 -14.26
CA GLY A 323 -17.26 -23.33 -14.12
C GLY A 323 -17.63 -22.64 -12.80
N ASP A 324 -16.70 -22.53 -11.83
CA ASP A 324 -16.94 -21.70 -10.63
C ASP A 324 -17.13 -20.24 -11.03
N LEU A 325 -18.12 -19.57 -10.43
CA LEU A 325 -18.34 -18.14 -10.52
C LEU A 325 -17.65 -17.46 -9.34
N ILE A 326 -16.77 -16.53 -9.63
CA ILE A 326 -15.95 -15.82 -8.64
C ILE A 326 -16.06 -14.31 -8.78
N GLN A 327 -15.85 -13.60 -7.68
CA GLN A 327 -15.55 -12.17 -7.65
C GLN A 327 -14.13 -11.99 -7.16
N TRP A 328 -13.37 -11.08 -7.78
CA TRP A 328 -11.98 -10.87 -7.41
C TRP A 328 -11.53 -9.43 -7.61
N VAL A 329 -10.55 -9.00 -6.81
CA VAL A 329 -9.84 -7.73 -6.93
C VAL A 329 -8.38 -8.04 -7.15
N GLY A 330 -7.77 -7.39 -8.11
CA GLY A 330 -6.35 -7.57 -8.41
C GLY A 330 -5.83 -6.44 -9.29
N LEU A 331 -4.51 -6.41 -9.41
CA LEU A 331 -3.76 -5.44 -10.19
C LEU A 331 -3.18 -6.10 -11.43
N HIS A 332 -3.36 -5.45 -12.55
CA HIS A 332 -2.69 -5.85 -13.78
C HIS A 332 -1.17 -5.61 -13.62
N SER A 333 -0.39 -6.67 -13.78
CA SER A 333 1.06 -6.61 -13.70
C SER A 333 1.69 -6.30 -15.06
N THR A 334 2.98 -6.01 -15.08
CA THR A 334 3.75 -5.82 -16.32
C THR A 334 3.86 -7.08 -17.17
N ASP A 335 3.65 -8.27 -16.56
CA ASP A 335 3.70 -9.57 -17.25
C ASP A 335 2.39 -9.92 -17.95
N GLY A 336 1.35 -9.07 -17.81
CA GLY A 336 0.04 -9.29 -18.42
C GLY A 336 -0.95 -10.07 -17.55
N ASP A 337 -0.52 -10.61 -16.43
CA ASP A 337 -1.37 -11.32 -15.46
C ASP A 337 -1.95 -10.36 -14.41
N TYR A 338 -3.06 -10.75 -13.75
CA TYR A 338 -3.60 -10.02 -12.61
C TYR A 338 -3.14 -10.65 -11.30
N HIS A 339 -2.44 -9.88 -10.47
CA HIS A 339 -2.05 -10.28 -9.13
C HIS A 339 -3.20 -10.04 -8.15
N LEU A 340 -3.76 -11.11 -7.60
CA LEU A 340 -4.91 -11.06 -6.70
C LEU A 340 -4.59 -10.40 -5.37
N GLU A 341 -5.51 -9.54 -4.93
CA GLU A 341 -5.55 -8.97 -3.60
C GLU A 341 -6.71 -9.50 -2.76
N ARG A 342 -7.86 -9.74 -3.39
CA ARG A 342 -9.05 -10.30 -2.73
C ARG A 342 -9.78 -11.24 -3.68
N LEU A 343 -10.41 -12.27 -3.11
CA LEU A 343 -11.11 -13.30 -3.88
C LEU A 343 -12.35 -13.76 -3.11
N LYS A 344 -13.41 -14.06 -3.85
CA LYS A 344 -14.65 -14.62 -3.34
C LYS A 344 -15.18 -15.68 -4.30
N LEU A 345 -15.56 -16.84 -3.78
CA LEU A 345 -16.38 -17.81 -4.52
C LEU A 345 -17.85 -17.41 -4.39
N VAL A 346 -18.48 -16.99 -5.49
CA VAL A 346 -19.88 -16.58 -5.53
C VAL A 346 -20.78 -17.81 -5.67
N ASN A 347 -20.46 -18.67 -6.64
CA ASN A 347 -21.19 -19.91 -6.88
C ASN A 347 -20.20 -21.00 -7.32
N GLY A 348 -20.24 -22.14 -6.68
CA GLY A 348 -19.34 -23.24 -6.97
C GLY A 348 -20.06 -24.37 -7.71
N VAL A 349 -19.42 -24.92 -8.75
CA VAL A 349 -19.90 -26.13 -9.38
C VAL A 349 -19.94 -27.31 -8.38
N PRO A 350 -20.85 -28.27 -8.53
CA PRO A 350 -20.92 -29.44 -7.66
C PRO A 350 -19.60 -30.19 -7.62
N ARG A 351 -19.19 -30.61 -6.41
CA ARG A 351 -17.97 -31.40 -6.16
C ARG A 351 -18.32 -32.75 -5.56
N LEU A 352 -17.50 -33.76 -5.85
CA LEU A 352 -17.66 -35.04 -5.23
C LEU A 352 -17.38 -34.93 -3.73
N ALA A 353 -18.34 -35.31 -2.90
CA ALA A 353 -18.19 -35.30 -1.45
C ALA A 353 -17.23 -36.38 -0.96
N THR A 354 -16.62 -36.17 0.18
CA THR A 354 -15.90 -37.21 0.91
C THR A 354 -16.90 -38.22 1.50
N ARG A 355 -16.47 -39.47 1.69
CA ARG A 355 -17.34 -40.49 2.30
C ARG A 355 -17.87 -40.01 3.66
N PRO A 356 -19.17 -40.19 3.93
CA PRO A 356 -19.75 -39.80 5.21
C PRO A 356 -19.09 -40.55 6.37
N ILE A 357 -19.05 -39.87 7.52
CA ILE A 357 -18.62 -40.48 8.78
C ILE A 357 -19.86 -40.88 9.55
N CYS A 358 -19.91 -42.16 9.94
CA CYS A 358 -20.95 -42.71 10.81
C CYS A 358 -20.27 -43.50 11.94
N CYS A 359 -20.77 -43.36 13.18
CA CYS A 359 -20.19 -43.96 14.38
C CYS A 359 -18.67 -43.74 14.51
N GLY A 360 -18.19 -42.51 14.13
CA GLY A 360 -16.78 -42.12 14.23
C GLY A 360 -15.86 -42.72 13.15
N LYS A 361 -16.38 -43.44 12.14
CA LYS A 361 -15.62 -44.06 11.06
C LYS A 361 -16.19 -43.71 9.69
N SER A 362 -15.32 -43.60 8.68
CA SER A 362 -15.75 -43.45 7.28
C SER A 362 -16.53 -44.68 6.82
N MET A 363 -17.69 -44.47 6.21
CA MET A 363 -18.51 -45.52 5.64
C MET A 363 -17.77 -46.23 4.49
N ARG A 364 -18.01 -47.52 4.34
CA ARG A 364 -17.34 -48.34 3.33
C ARG A 364 -18.29 -48.78 2.21
N SER A 365 -17.74 -48.98 1.01
CA SER A 365 -18.49 -49.54 -0.12
C SER A 365 -18.83 -51.01 0.19
N ALA A 366 -20.07 -51.40 -0.02
CA ALA A 366 -20.55 -52.77 0.17
C ALA A 366 -20.43 -53.62 -1.10
N GLY A 367 -19.98 -53.03 -2.25
CA GLY A 367 -19.84 -53.69 -3.53
C GLY A 367 -20.11 -52.78 -4.72
N ASN A 368 -20.03 -53.31 -5.95
CA ASN A 368 -20.43 -52.57 -7.13
C ASN A 368 -21.95 -52.29 -7.08
N GLU A 369 -22.37 -51.05 -7.40
CA GLU A 369 -23.77 -50.60 -7.37
C GLU A 369 -24.47 -50.72 -6.00
N GLN A 370 -23.74 -51.08 -4.93
CA GLN A 370 -24.27 -51.08 -3.57
C GLN A 370 -23.98 -49.77 -2.86
N PRO A 371 -24.86 -49.29 -1.95
CA PRO A 371 -24.65 -48.12 -1.15
C PRO A 371 -23.42 -48.24 -0.24
N LEU A 372 -22.95 -47.13 0.29
CA LEU A 372 -21.99 -47.11 1.39
C LEU A 372 -22.66 -47.64 2.65
N ARG A 373 -21.94 -48.36 3.49
CA ARG A 373 -22.44 -48.92 4.71
C ARG A 373 -21.53 -48.61 5.90
N CYS A 374 -22.13 -48.27 7.03
CA CYS A 374 -21.41 -48.18 8.29
C CYS A 374 -21.15 -49.59 8.84
N LEU A 375 -19.91 -49.91 9.18
CA LEU A 375 -19.51 -51.23 9.68
C LEU A 375 -19.92 -51.41 11.17
N VAL A 376 -20.35 -50.34 11.86
CA VAL A 376 -20.72 -50.37 13.28
C VAL A 376 -22.23 -50.52 13.45
N CYS A 377 -23.04 -49.67 12.84
CA CYS A 377 -24.48 -49.66 13.01
C CYS A 377 -25.28 -50.16 11.79
N GLY A 378 -24.60 -50.41 10.65
CA GLY A 378 -25.27 -50.92 9.45
C GLY A 378 -25.96 -49.84 8.62
N GLU A 379 -25.97 -48.58 9.03
CA GLU A 379 -26.59 -47.46 8.32
C GLU A 379 -26.04 -47.37 6.90
N THR A 380 -26.89 -47.04 5.90
CA THR A 380 -26.53 -46.97 4.50
C THR A 380 -26.65 -45.53 3.97
N HIS A 381 -25.78 -45.20 2.99
CA HIS A 381 -25.76 -43.93 2.33
C HIS A 381 -25.45 -44.15 0.85
N GLU A 382 -25.88 -43.25 -0.03
CA GLU A 382 -25.56 -43.30 -1.44
C GLU A 382 -24.04 -43.40 -1.69
N LYS A 383 -23.63 -44.17 -2.71
CA LYS A 383 -22.22 -44.47 -2.98
C LYS A 383 -21.45 -43.26 -3.51
N ALA A 384 -22.09 -42.43 -4.30
CA ALA A 384 -21.55 -41.22 -4.85
C ALA A 384 -22.57 -40.10 -4.72
N TRP A 385 -22.14 -38.97 -4.29
CA TRP A 385 -22.96 -37.78 -4.17
C TRP A 385 -22.14 -36.53 -4.50
N LEU A 386 -22.83 -35.51 -4.95
CA LEU A 386 -22.26 -34.21 -5.24
C LEU A 386 -22.74 -33.21 -4.21
N ILE A 387 -21.84 -32.36 -3.75
CA ILE A 387 -22.16 -31.19 -2.92
C ILE A 387 -21.77 -29.93 -3.69
N THR A 388 -22.58 -28.90 -3.60
CA THR A 388 -22.17 -27.56 -4.03
C THR A 388 -21.48 -26.89 -2.87
N PRO A 389 -20.32 -26.28 -3.07
CA PRO A 389 -19.66 -25.49 -2.05
C PRO A 389 -20.59 -24.40 -1.54
N ASN A 390 -20.74 -24.26 -0.23
CA ASN A 390 -21.43 -23.13 0.36
C ASN A 390 -20.46 -21.97 0.50
N PRO A 391 -20.57 -20.90 -0.33
CA PRO A 391 -19.71 -19.73 -0.23
C PRO A 391 -19.86 -18.98 1.10
N ASP A 392 -21.01 -19.12 1.77
CA ASP A 392 -21.33 -18.41 3.02
C ASP A 392 -20.64 -19.00 4.25
N LYS A 393 -19.89 -20.11 4.15
CA LYS A 393 -19.16 -20.68 5.29
C LYS A 393 -18.11 -19.73 5.89
N ASN A 394 -17.69 -18.73 5.15
CA ASN A 394 -16.84 -17.65 5.67
C ASN A 394 -17.68 -16.40 5.93
N THR A 395 -18.55 -16.47 6.92
CA THR A 395 -19.55 -15.43 7.23
C THR A 395 -18.96 -14.10 7.67
N GLN A 396 -17.73 -14.09 8.20
CA GLN A 396 -17.10 -12.89 8.75
C GLN A 396 -16.93 -11.76 7.71
N PHE A 397 -16.62 -12.10 6.44
CA PHE A 397 -16.39 -11.14 5.37
C PHE A 397 -17.25 -11.42 4.13
N ASN A 398 -18.47 -11.90 4.32
CA ASN A 398 -19.41 -12.19 3.24
C ASN A 398 -18.78 -13.04 2.10
N GLY A 399 -17.98 -14.04 2.49
CA GLY A 399 -17.29 -14.94 1.56
C GLY A 399 -15.99 -14.40 0.95
N TRP A 400 -15.65 -13.13 1.13
CA TRP A 400 -14.38 -12.57 0.70
C TRP A 400 -13.21 -13.07 1.55
N VAL A 401 -12.07 -13.27 0.90
CA VAL A 401 -10.78 -13.50 1.55
C VAL A 401 -9.75 -12.48 1.10
N GLU A 402 -8.81 -12.16 1.98
CA GLU A 402 -7.71 -11.22 1.75
C GLU A 402 -6.40 -11.74 2.36
N PRO A 403 -5.23 -11.21 1.95
CA PRO A 403 -3.96 -11.52 2.59
C PRO A 403 -3.91 -11.04 4.04
N SER A 404 -3.00 -11.62 4.83
CA SER A 404 -2.69 -11.09 6.17
C SER A 404 -2.18 -9.64 6.08
N PRO A 405 -2.28 -8.86 7.17
CA PRO A 405 -1.81 -7.47 7.18
C PRO A 405 -0.36 -7.29 6.73
N SER A 406 0.53 -8.24 7.04
CA SER A 406 1.95 -8.20 6.64
C SER A 406 2.19 -8.42 5.14
N ASN A 407 1.22 -8.97 4.43
CA ASN A 407 1.29 -9.30 3.00
C ASN A 407 0.30 -8.49 2.16
N ARG A 408 -0.42 -7.56 2.78
CA ARG A 408 -1.34 -6.64 2.13
C ARG A 408 -0.58 -5.41 1.62
N ARG A 409 -0.93 -4.94 0.41
CA ARG A 409 -0.40 -3.68 -0.11
C ARG A 409 -0.89 -2.49 0.72
N HIS A 410 -0.11 -1.42 0.79
CA HIS A 410 -0.47 -0.22 1.56
C HIS A 410 -1.79 0.40 1.12
N LEU A 411 -2.09 0.39 -0.17
CA LEU A 411 -3.33 0.95 -0.72
C LEU A 411 -4.55 0.05 -0.53
N ALA A 412 -4.36 -1.26 -0.33
CA ALA A 412 -5.46 -2.21 -0.24
C ALA A 412 -6.27 -2.00 1.05
N LYS A 413 -7.55 -1.66 0.90
CA LYS A 413 -8.48 -1.49 2.02
C LYS A 413 -8.77 -2.85 2.65
N PRO A 414 -8.56 -3.03 3.97
CA PRO A 414 -8.93 -4.25 4.65
C PRO A 414 -10.44 -4.51 4.60
N LEU A 415 -10.86 -5.78 4.52
CA LEU A 415 -12.28 -6.15 4.42
C LEU A 415 -13.12 -5.68 5.60
N HIS A 416 -12.54 -5.55 6.79
CA HIS A 416 -13.24 -5.00 7.97
C HIS A 416 -13.53 -3.49 7.85
N ARG A 417 -12.89 -2.78 6.91
CA ARG A 417 -13.15 -1.36 6.60
C ARG A 417 -14.12 -1.16 5.44
N GLY A 418 -14.58 -2.23 4.81
CA GLY A 418 -15.53 -2.21 3.72
C GLY A 418 -15.24 -3.26 2.65
N PHE A 419 -16.28 -3.70 1.97
CA PHE A 419 -16.18 -4.68 0.88
C PHE A 419 -15.86 -4.01 -0.45
N PRO A 420 -15.20 -4.75 -1.38
CA PRO A 420 -15.05 -4.29 -2.74
C PRO A 420 -16.39 -3.99 -3.40
N THR A 421 -16.42 -2.93 -4.19
CA THR A 421 -17.60 -2.55 -5.01
C THR A 421 -17.34 -2.86 -6.48
N PRO A 422 -18.40 -3.03 -7.30
CA PRO A 422 -18.21 -3.12 -8.74
C PRO A 422 -17.49 -1.87 -9.27
N PRO A 423 -16.85 -1.96 -10.45
CA PRO A 423 -16.26 -0.80 -11.10
C PRO A 423 -17.31 0.30 -11.23
N LYS A 424 -16.95 1.52 -10.86
CA LYS A 424 -17.79 2.67 -11.18
C LYS A 424 -17.71 2.88 -12.69
N ASN A 425 -18.84 2.94 -13.37
CA ASN A 425 -18.88 3.37 -14.76
C ASN A 425 -18.19 4.75 -14.81
N GLN A 426 -17.01 4.78 -15.43
CA GLN A 426 -16.26 6.01 -15.69
C GLN A 426 -16.86 6.71 -16.90
#